data_a75fb0b646e73d2376aed9f4c4ad4e2d
#
_entry.id   a75fb0b646e73d2376aed9f4c4ad4e2d
#
_cell.length_a   1.000
_cell.length_b   1.000
_cell.length_c   1.000
_cell.angle_alpha   90.00
_cell.angle_beta   90.00
_cell.angle_gamma   90.00
#
_symmetry.space_group_name_H-M   'P 1'
#
loop_
_entity.id
_entity.type
_entity.pdbx_description
1 polymer ?
#
loop_
_entity_poly.entity_id
_entity_poly.type
_entity_poly.pdbx_seq_one_letter_code
_entity_poly.pdbx_strand_id
1 'polypeptide(L)'
;MPIRDQRLLDEYTENVFLCELCDILHCCQRGSGEVHHITGGHQRHDVLTNIVMLCRSAHRWVQETDIIPGRILCLWCKQQRTQLDWAFFREQHQCQWAWCERQWETRRQRGPVLYQGRDITSQVERCLRQLGDDFRRSMSK
;
A
#
# COMPACT_ATOMS: atom_id res chain seq x y z
N MET A 1 15.20 12.10 10.89
CA MET A 1 13.94 12.36 11.61
C MET A 1 12.74 12.19 10.68
N PRO A 2 11.70 11.44 11.08
CA PRO A 2 10.48 11.39 10.28
C PRO A 2 9.79 12.75 10.20
N ILE A 3 9.16 12.99 9.05
CA ILE A 3 8.34 14.19 8.89
C ILE A 3 7.01 13.93 9.62
N ARG A 4 6.64 14.84 10.51
CA ARG A 4 5.39 14.76 11.27
C ARG A 4 4.48 15.91 10.84
N ASP A 5 3.26 15.59 10.45
CA ASP A 5 2.30 16.59 9.99
C ASP A 5 0.88 16.17 10.31
N GLN A 6 0.46 16.44 11.54
CA GLN A 6 -0.88 16.08 12.00
C GLN A 6 -1.97 16.80 11.20
N ARG A 7 -1.70 18.01 10.75
CA ARG A 7 -2.67 18.76 9.94
C ARG A 7 -2.95 18.04 8.62
N LEU A 8 -1.89 17.52 7.97
CA LEU A 8 -2.04 16.75 6.75
C LEU A 8 -2.90 15.51 6.99
N LEU A 9 -2.64 14.79 8.10
CA LEU A 9 -3.40 13.59 8.42
C LEU A 9 -4.87 13.91 8.66
N ASP A 10 -5.16 15.02 9.36
CA ASP A 10 -6.53 15.45 9.62
C ASP A 10 -7.25 15.83 8.33
N GLU A 11 -6.58 16.58 7.46
CA GLU A 11 -7.14 16.97 6.17
C GLU A 11 -7.39 15.74 5.28
N TYR A 12 -6.47 14.79 5.29
CA TYR A 12 -6.65 13.56 4.54
C TYR A 12 -7.87 12.79 5.02
N THR A 13 -8.02 12.68 6.34
CA THR A 13 -9.17 12.00 6.94
C THR A 13 -10.48 12.68 6.58
N GLU A 14 -10.50 14.01 6.52
CA GLU A 14 -11.70 14.77 6.17
C GLU A 14 -12.07 14.64 4.69
N ASN A 15 -11.10 14.47 3.81
CA ASN A 15 -11.32 14.52 2.37
C ASN A 15 -11.36 13.18 1.67
N VAL A 16 -10.86 12.12 2.30
CA VAL A 16 -10.86 10.77 1.73
C VAL A 16 -11.81 9.89 2.51
N PHE A 17 -13.01 9.68 1.98
CA PHE A 17 -14.09 9.01 2.70
C PHE A 17 -14.15 7.51 2.46
N LEU A 18 -13.48 7.01 1.42
CA LEU A 18 -13.55 5.60 1.06
C LEU A 18 -12.19 4.95 1.19
N CYS A 19 -12.21 3.67 1.53
CA CYS A 19 -11.01 2.84 1.55
C CYS A 19 -10.37 2.86 0.16
N GLU A 20 -9.08 3.19 0.09
CA GLU A 20 -8.39 3.31 -1.19
C GLU A 20 -8.08 1.96 -1.84
N LEU A 21 -8.24 0.85 -1.10
CA LEU A 21 -8.11 -0.49 -1.66
C LEU A 21 -9.45 -1.11 -2.04
N CYS A 22 -10.54 -0.35 -1.95
CA CYS A 22 -11.89 -0.86 -2.18
C CYS A 22 -12.07 -1.47 -3.57
N ASP A 23 -11.42 -0.91 -4.58
CA ASP A 23 -11.54 -1.41 -5.95
C ASP A 23 -11.01 -2.85 -6.10
N ILE A 24 -10.06 -3.24 -5.27
CA ILE A 24 -9.49 -4.57 -5.29
C ILE A 24 -10.15 -5.47 -4.24
N LEU A 25 -10.24 -4.97 -3.00
CA LEU A 25 -10.73 -5.76 -1.88
C LEU A 25 -12.25 -5.84 -1.83
N HIS A 26 -12.96 -4.90 -2.45
CA HIS A 26 -14.41 -4.78 -2.39
C HIS A 26 -14.92 -4.77 -0.95
N CYS A 27 -14.16 -4.08 -0.10
CA CYS A 27 -14.36 -4.13 1.36
C CYS A 27 -15.22 -3.00 1.88
N CYS A 28 -15.48 -1.98 1.06
CA CYS A 28 -16.01 -0.73 1.59
C CYS A 28 -17.40 -0.87 2.12
N GLN A 29 -17.42 -0.88 3.42
CA GLN A 29 -18.59 -0.57 4.21
C GLN A 29 -18.50 0.91 4.52
N ARG A 30 -19.63 1.58 4.54
CA ARG A 30 -19.67 2.98 4.93
C ARG A 30 -19.20 3.11 6.37
N GLY A 31 -18.25 3.99 6.59
CA GLY A 31 -17.70 4.22 7.92
C GLY A 31 -16.42 5.01 7.85
N SER A 32 -15.95 5.46 9.01
CA SER A 32 -14.70 6.18 9.10
C SER A 32 -13.54 5.27 8.74
N GLY A 33 -12.72 5.72 7.81
CA GLY A 33 -11.48 5.04 7.50
C GLY A 33 -10.39 5.40 8.49
N GLU A 34 -9.29 4.68 8.39
CA GLU A 34 -8.11 4.89 9.21
C GLU A 34 -6.92 5.16 8.30
N VAL A 35 -6.11 6.16 8.66
CA VAL A 35 -4.90 6.47 7.90
C VAL A 35 -3.86 5.40 8.22
N HIS A 36 -3.33 4.79 7.17
CA HIS A 36 -2.28 3.78 7.27
C HIS A 36 -1.00 4.32 6.64
N HIS A 37 0.12 4.22 7.36
CA HIS A 37 1.44 4.55 6.83
C HIS A 37 2.02 3.33 6.12
N ILE A 38 2.38 3.49 4.85
CA ILE A 38 2.89 2.37 4.05
C ILE A 38 4.25 1.93 4.56
N THR A 39 5.16 2.88 4.75
CA THR A 39 6.47 2.61 5.33
C THR A 39 6.52 3.22 6.72
N GLY A 40 6.82 2.37 7.71
CA GLY A 40 6.87 2.78 9.11
C GLY A 40 8.29 3.02 9.60
N GLY A 41 8.47 3.03 10.92
CA GLY A 41 9.78 3.20 11.55
C GLY A 41 10.37 4.56 11.26
N HIS A 42 11.66 4.58 10.91
CA HIS A 42 12.39 5.82 10.63
C HIS A 42 11.88 6.53 9.37
N GLN A 43 11.19 5.81 8.49
CA GLN A 43 10.63 6.34 7.26
C GLN A 43 9.13 6.57 7.36
N ARG A 44 8.59 6.62 8.57
CA ARG A 44 7.18 6.87 8.81
C ARG A 44 6.87 8.36 8.68
N HIS A 45 6.92 8.84 7.45
CA HIS A 45 6.67 10.25 7.16
C HIS A 45 5.18 10.52 6.98
N ASP A 46 4.71 11.65 7.52
CA ASP A 46 3.36 12.14 7.29
C ASP A 46 3.35 12.95 6.00
N VAL A 47 3.41 12.25 4.87
CA VAL A 47 3.39 12.85 3.54
C VAL A 47 2.44 12.07 2.66
N LEU A 48 1.89 12.71 1.64
CA LEU A 48 0.87 12.08 0.78
C LEU A 48 1.35 10.79 0.13
N THR A 49 2.64 10.69 -0.20
CA THR A 49 3.19 9.48 -0.81
C THR A 49 3.26 8.29 0.13
N ASN A 50 3.08 8.51 1.43
CA ASN A 50 3.24 7.46 2.45
C ASN A 50 1.96 7.11 3.19
N ILE A 51 0.85 7.76 2.91
CA ILE A 51 -0.39 7.50 3.63
C ILE A 51 -1.47 7.01 2.69
N VAL A 52 -2.28 6.09 3.18
CA VAL A 52 -3.40 5.54 2.44
C VAL A 52 -4.58 5.39 3.42
N MET A 53 -5.78 5.69 2.93
CA MET A 53 -6.99 5.53 3.74
C MET A 53 -7.50 4.11 3.59
N LEU A 54 -7.68 3.41 4.70
CA LEU A 54 -8.19 2.04 4.72
C LEU A 54 -9.37 1.95 5.68
N CYS A 55 -10.38 1.17 5.31
CA CYS A 55 -11.42 0.83 6.26
C CYS A 55 -10.82 -0.08 7.32
N ARG A 56 -11.51 -0.21 8.46
CA ARG A 56 -10.99 -1.00 9.59
C ARG A 56 -10.62 -2.43 9.18
N SER A 57 -11.48 -3.06 8.41
CA SER A 57 -11.27 -4.44 7.93
C SER A 57 -10.00 -4.55 7.09
N ALA A 58 -9.84 -3.66 6.10
CA ALA A 58 -8.67 -3.65 5.23
C ALA A 58 -7.40 -3.31 6.01
N HIS A 59 -7.49 -2.35 6.93
CA HIS A 59 -6.33 -1.94 7.74
C HIS A 59 -5.81 -3.11 8.59
N ARG A 60 -6.73 -3.83 9.23
CA ARG A 60 -6.37 -5.01 10.03
C ARG A 60 -5.75 -6.09 9.16
N TRP A 61 -6.35 -6.36 8.00
CA TRP A 61 -5.85 -7.38 7.08
C TRP A 61 -4.44 -7.06 6.60
N VAL A 62 -4.19 -5.81 6.22
CA VAL A 62 -2.89 -5.36 5.74
C VAL A 62 -1.81 -5.43 6.82
N GLN A 63 -2.17 -5.12 8.07
CA GLN A 63 -1.19 -5.06 9.17
C GLN A 63 -0.99 -6.40 9.88
N GLU A 64 -2.03 -7.21 9.99
CA GLU A 64 -1.99 -8.37 10.89
C GLU A 64 -2.24 -9.70 10.20
N THR A 65 -2.99 -9.71 9.09
CA THR A 65 -3.43 -10.98 8.50
C THR A 65 -2.55 -11.41 7.35
N ASP A 66 -2.38 -10.57 6.34
CA ASP A 66 -1.60 -10.95 5.15
C ASP A 66 -0.71 -9.79 4.74
N ILE A 67 0.41 -9.66 5.42
CA ILE A 67 1.27 -8.48 5.37
C ILE A 67 1.89 -8.28 3.99
N ILE A 68 2.38 -9.36 3.35
CA ILE A 68 3.07 -9.25 2.06
C ILE A 68 2.10 -8.76 0.97
N PRO A 69 0.96 -9.42 0.72
CA PRO A 69 0.00 -8.89 -0.24
C PRO A 69 -0.52 -7.52 0.14
N GLY A 70 -0.74 -7.27 1.43
CA GLY A 70 -1.23 -5.98 1.89
C GLY A 70 -0.30 -4.84 1.51
N ARG A 71 1.00 -5.02 1.72
CA ARG A 71 2.00 -4.01 1.36
C ARG A 71 2.08 -3.81 -0.15
N ILE A 72 2.01 -4.90 -0.91
CA ILE A 72 2.00 -4.82 -2.37
C ILE A 72 0.83 -3.95 -2.85
N LEU A 73 -0.36 -4.20 -2.33
CA LEU A 73 -1.55 -3.46 -2.74
C LEU A 73 -1.48 -1.98 -2.35
N CYS A 74 -0.99 -1.70 -1.15
CA CYS A 74 -0.84 -0.31 -0.69
C CYS A 74 0.18 0.45 -1.54
N LEU A 75 1.33 -0.15 -1.82
CA LEU A 75 2.34 0.46 -2.68
C LEU A 75 1.78 0.72 -4.08
N TRP A 76 1.13 -0.27 -4.65
CA TRP A 76 0.56 -0.14 -5.99
C TRP A 76 -0.51 0.96 -6.04
N CYS A 77 -1.40 0.96 -5.06
CA CYS A 77 -2.47 1.95 -4.99
C CYS A 77 -1.91 3.37 -4.94
N LYS A 78 -0.93 3.58 -4.07
CA LYS A 78 -0.34 4.91 -3.92
C LYS A 78 0.47 5.30 -5.15
N GLN A 79 1.18 4.36 -5.75
CA GLN A 79 1.93 4.61 -6.97
C GLN A 79 1.02 5.11 -8.10
N GLN A 80 -0.18 4.54 -8.22
CA GLN A 80 -1.13 4.95 -9.25
C GLN A 80 -1.63 6.38 -9.05
N ARG A 81 -1.62 6.86 -7.81
CA ARG A 81 -2.18 8.16 -7.46
C ARG A 81 -1.14 9.24 -7.25
N THR A 82 0.13 8.87 -7.15
CA THR A 82 1.20 9.81 -6.93
C THR A 82 1.75 10.27 -8.26
N GLN A 83 1.27 11.41 -8.75
CA GLN A 83 1.71 11.94 -10.04
C GLN A 83 2.83 12.96 -9.92
N LEU A 84 3.09 13.45 -8.71
CA LEU A 84 3.90 14.66 -8.57
C LEU A 84 5.32 14.43 -8.08
N ASP A 85 5.60 13.36 -7.34
CA ASP A 85 6.95 13.14 -6.80
C ASP A 85 7.33 11.67 -6.81
N TRP A 86 7.51 11.17 -8.02
CA TRP A 86 7.85 9.78 -8.25
C TRP A 86 9.22 9.42 -7.67
N ALA A 87 10.17 10.34 -7.78
CA ALA A 87 11.53 10.11 -7.24
C ALA A 87 11.49 9.95 -5.71
N PHE A 88 10.73 10.81 -5.03
CA PHE A 88 10.55 10.71 -3.59
C PHE A 88 9.84 9.41 -3.21
N PHE A 89 8.80 9.03 -3.95
CA PHE A 89 8.07 7.79 -3.72
C PHE A 89 9.01 6.59 -3.79
N ARG A 90 9.84 6.52 -4.82
CA ARG A 90 10.79 5.41 -5.00
C ARG A 90 11.81 5.36 -3.86
N GLU A 91 12.38 6.50 -3.52
CA GLU A 91 13.35 6.59 -2.43
C GLU A 91 12.72 6.11 -1.11
N GLN A 92 11.51 6.55 -0.84
CA GLN A 92 10.80 6.23 0.39
C GLN A 92 10.45 4.76 0.49
N HIS A 93 10.03 4.14 -0.62
CA HIS A 93 9.42 2.81 -0.60
C HIS A 93 10.26 1.71 -1.25
N GLN A 94 11.49 2.01 -1.70
CA GLN A 94 12.29 1.02 -2.41
C GLN A 94 12.56 -0.22 -1.56
N CYS A 95 12.87 -0.04 -0.29
CA CYS A 95 13.14 -1.17 0.60
C CYS A 95 11.90 -2.03 0.80
N GLN A 96 10.74 -1.42 0.93
CA GLN A 96 9.49 -2.15 1.06
C GLN A 96 9.16 -2.95 -0.20
N TRP A 97 9.29 -2.32 -1.36
CA TRP A 97 9.07 -3.02 -2.63
C TRP A 97 10.02 -4.20 -2.80
N ALA A 98 11.32 -3.99 -2.56
CA ALA A 98 12.33 -5.05 -2.68
C ALA A 98 12.03 -6.21 -1.75
N TRP A 99 11.63 -5.90 -0.52
CA TRP A 99 11.25 -6.93 0.46
C TRP A 99 10.04 -7.73 -0.03
N CYS A 100 9.01 -7.06 -0.52
CA CYS A 100 7.82 -7.71 -1.04
C CYS A 100 8.16 -8.64 -2.21
N GLU A 101 9.02 -8.17 -3.12
CA GLU A 101 9.42 -8.98 -4.27
C GLU A 101 10.15 -10.25 -3.84
N ARG A 102 11.04 -10.13 -2.85
CA ARG A 102 11.77 -11.29 -2.33
C ARG A 102 10.85 -12.27 -1.60
N GLN A 103 9.88 -11.75 -0.87
CA GLN A 103 9.02 -12.60 -0.04
C GLN A 103 7.84 -13.20 -0.81
N TRP A 104 7.49 -12.64 -1.94
CA TRP A 104 6.27 -13.05 -2.65
C TRP A 104 6.30 -14.51 -3.09
N GLU A 105 7.42 -14.99 -3.59
CA GLU A 105 7.52 -16.38 -4.05
C GLU A 105 7.23 -17.37 -2.93
N THR A 106 7.80 -17.14 -1.76
CA THR A 106 7.52 -17.97 -0.59
C THR A 106 6.06 -17.84 -0.14
N ARG A 107 5.53 -16.61 -0.16
CA ARG A 107 4.15 -16.38 0.25
C ARG A 107 3.15 -17.09 -0.66
N ARG A 108 3.34 -17.01 -1.99
CA ARG A 108 2.39 -17.60 -2.93
C ARG A 108 2.35 -19.12 -2.81
N GLN A 109 3.46 -19.74 -2.40
CA GLN A 109 3.53 -21.21 -2.23
C GLN A 109 2.71 -21.68 -1.03
N ARG A 110 2.34 -20.80 -0.12
CA ARG A 110 1.51 -21.16 1.04
C ARG A 110 0.02 -21.17 0.72
N GLY A 111 -0.36 -20.79 -0.49
CA GLY A 111 -1.74 -20.83 -0.93
C GLY A 111 -2.21 -19.49 -1.48
N PRO A 112 -3.49 -19.42 -1.87
CA PRO A 112 -4.05 -18.21 -2.46
C PRO A 112 -4.12 -17.07 -1.46
N VAL A 113 -4.16 -15.84 -1.99
CA VAL A 113 -4.40 -14.64 -1.20
C VAL A 113 -5.92 -14.46 -1.12
N LEU A 114 -6.45 -14.51 0.08
CA LEU A 114 -7.89 -14.41 0.31
C LEU A 114 -8.21 -13.16 1.11
N TYR A 115 -9.21 -12.42 0.67
CA TYR A 115 -9.79 -11.34 1.45
C TYR A 115 -11.28 -11.61 1.58
N GLN A 116 -11.74 -11.84 2.81
CA GLN A 116 -13.13 -12.18 3.11
C GLN A 116 -13.64 -13.33 2.23
N GLY A 117 -12.82 -14.37 2.08
CA GLY A 117 -13.16 -15.57 1.32
C GLY A 117 -12.98 -15.44 -0.19
N ARG A 118 -12.65 -14.26 -0.69
CA ARG A 118 -12.48 -14.06 -2.12
C ARG A 118 -11.00 -14.14 -2.50
N ASP A 119 -10.70 -14.89 -3.55
CA ASP A 119 -9.34 -15.06 -4.04
C ASP A 119 -8.92 -13.84 -4.88
N ILE A 120 -7.92 -13.13 -4.40
CA ILE A 120 -7.39 -11.94 -5.08
C ILE A 120 -5.94 -12.13 -5.52
N THR A 121 -5.49 -13.38 -5.62
CA THR A 121 -4.10 -13.69 -5.97
C THR A 121 -3.68 -13.07 -7.29
N SER A 122 -4.51 -13.15 -8.32
CA SER A 122 -4.21 -12.60 -9.64
C SER A 122 -4.02 -11.08 -9.60
N GLN A 123 -4.86 -10.40 -8.83
CA GLN A 123 -4.75 -8.95 -8.68
C GLN A 123 -3.45 -8.56 -7.98
N VAL A 124 -3.08 -9.30 -6.93
CA VAL A 124 -1.83 -9.05 -6.21
C VAL A 124 -0.62 -9.26 -7.14
N GLU A 125 -0.62 -10.34 -7.90
CA GLU A 125 0.49 -10.62 -8.83
C GLU A 125 0.62 -9.55 -9.89
N ARG A 126 -0.51 -9.08 -10.43
CA ARG A 126 -0.51 -7.99 -11.41
C ARG A 126 0.04 -6.70 -10.81
N CYS A 127 -0.38 -6.38 -9.60
CA CYS A 127 0.10 -5.19 -8.90
C CYS A 127 1.60 -5.26 -8.65
N LEU A 128 2.09 -6.39 -8.18
CA LEU A 128 3.52 -6.57 -7.92
C LEU A 128 4.34 -6.46 -9.21
N ARG A 129 3.86 -7.07 -10.30
CA ARG A 129 4.55 -7.00 -11.58
C ARG A 129 4.63 -5.57 -12.08
N GLN A 130 3.53 -4.82 -11.99
CA GLN A 130 3.50 -3.42 -12.42
C GLN A 130 4.44 -2.56 -11.58
N LEU A 131 4.42 -2.75 -10.26
CA LEU A 131 5.35 -2.06 -9.36
C LEU A 131 6.80 -2.37 -9.74
N GLY A 132 7.10 -3.64 -9.98
CA GLY A 132 8.44 -4.07 -10.36
C GLY A 132 8.93 -3.41 -11.63
N ASP A 133 8.07 -3.34 -12.63
CA ASP A 133 8.41 -2.67 -13.89
C ASP A 133 8.71 -1.19 -13.66
N ASP A 134 7.90 -0.51 -12.86
CA ASP A 134 8.08 0.91 -12.58
C ASP A 134 9.35 1.18 -11.77
N PHE A 135 9.59 0.41 -10.72
CA PHE A 135 10.78 0.57 -9.89
C PHE A 135 12.06 0.25 -10.67
N ARG A 136 12.06 -0.83 -11.44
CA ARG A 136 13.24 -1.22 -12.22
C ARG A 136 13.53 -0.26 -13.36
N ARG A 137 12.49 0.25 -14.02
CA ARG A 137 12.66 1.21 -15.11
C ARG A 137 13.37 2.48 -14.62
N SER A 138 13.05 2.92 -13.43
CA SER A 138 13.65 4.12 -12.86
C SER A 138 15.10 3.90 -12.42
N MET A 139 15.49 2.66 -12.13
CA MET A 139 16.86 2.33 -11.70
C MET A 139 17.83 2.21 -12.87
N SER A 140 17.33 2.06 -14.09
CA SER A 140 18.17 1.88 -15.26
C SER A 140 18.54 3.18 -15.97
N LYS A 141 18.18 4.31 -15.39
CA LYS A 141 18.55 5.62 -15.95
C LYS A 141 19.77 6.19 -15.27
#